data_8e6fb57558ae8ab7140b62fb66f68d2a
#
_entry.id   8e6fb57558ae8ab7140b62fb66f68d2a
#
_cell.length_a   1.000
_cell.length_b   1.000
_cell.length_c   1.000
_cell.angle_alpha   90.00
_cell.angle_beta   90.00
_cell.angle_gamma   90.00
#
_symmetry.space_group_name_H-M   'P 1'
#
loop_
_entity.id
_entity.type
_entity.pdbx_description
1 polymer ?
#
loop_
_entity_poly.entity_id
_entity_poly.type
_entity_poly.pdbx_seq_one_letter_code
_entity_poly.pdbx_strand_id
1 'polypeptide(L)'
;MIKVRLPIPDRLIVLTFDDGVKSDATYVAPLLKKYGFNATFYITEGLNFLQDKDRYLTWEEVRGLDEAGFEIGNHTRHHKDVCTQSREELIADLVHIDRRCQAKGIPLPETFCYPGYSNCPEAVDVLAERQFLFARRGMAPEYPYHNEGGRGPAYNPTQHHPLLIPTTGASGPNWTYDDFIWAVEQARDGNITVLTFHGVPDLDHPWVHTEPDTFKTYIDYLHEHDCTVIAVRDLDQYVTPFTAIKN
;
A
#
# COMPACT_ATOMS: atom_id res chain seq x y z
N MET A 1 -0.75 13.87 25.48
CA MET A 1 -0.81 12.51 26.08
C MET A 1 0.01 11.58 25.22
N ILE A 2 0.90 10.77 25.81
CA ILE A 2 1.64 9.74 25.07
C ILE A 2 0.64 8.67 24.71
N LYS A 3 0.45 8.38 23.40
CA LYS A 3 -0.41 7.29 22.91
C LYS A 3 0.23 5.96 23.32
N VAL A 4 -0.46 5.18 24.14
CA VAL A 4 -0.03 3.81 24.46
C VAL A 4 -0.34 2.93 23.24
N ARG A 5 0.67 2.26 22.71
CA ARG A 5 0.53 1.36 21.56
C ARG A 5 0.32 -0.08 21.99
N LEU A 6 -0.40 -0.82 21.19
CA LEU A 6 -0.60 -2.25 21.37
C LEU A 6 0.70 -3.01 21.04
N PRO A 7 0.94 -4.16 21.67
CA PRO A 7 2.02 -5.05 21.21
C PRO A 7 1.71 -5.53 19.80
N ILE A 8 2.75 -5.69 18.98
CA ILE A 8 2.60 -6.23 17.63
C ILE A 8 2.30 -7.73 17.75
N PRO A 9 1.11 -8.19 17.31
CA PRO A 9 0.82 -9.62 17.35
C PRO A 9 1.58 -10.36 16.23
N ASP A 10 1.85 -11.62 16.44
CA ASP A 10 2.25 -12.49 15.34
C ASP A 10 1.15 -12.52 14.28
N ARG A 11 1.56 -12.68 13.00
CA ARG A 11 0.66 -12.64 11.84
C ARG A 11 -0.10 -11.32 11.68
N LEU A 12 0.56 -10.20 11.99
CA LEU A 12 0.08 -8.88 11.61
C LEU A 12 0.43 -8.62 10.15
N ILE A 13 -0.60 -8.52 9.33
CA ILE A 13 -0.49 -8.39 7.88
C ILE A 13 -1.08 -7.04 7.45
N VAL A 14 -0.34 -6.31 6.64
CA VAL A 14 -0.80 -5.08 5.99
C VAL A 14 -1.06 -5.38 4.52
N LEU A 15 -2.28 -5.11 4.04
CA LEU A 15 -2.61 -5.24 2.62
C LEU A 15 -2.59 -3.88 1.93
N THR A 16 -1.92 -3.81 0.79
CA THR A 16 -1.83 -2.60 -0.04
C THR A 16 -2.12 -2.92 -1.50
N PHE A 17 -2.86 -2.02 -2.16
CA PHE A 17 -3.22 -2.09 -3.58
C PHE A 17 -2.83 -0.78 -4.24
N ASP A 18 -2.11 -0.87 -5.36
CA ASP A 18 -1.58 0.28 -6.07
C ASP A 18 -2.41 0.62 -7.31
N ASP A 19 -2.25 1.85 -7.81
CA ASP A 19 -2.71 2.35 -9.11
C ASP A 19 -4.22 2.65 -9.23
N GLY A 20 -5.05 2.25 -8.29
CA GLY A 20 -6.50 2.49 -8.36
C GLY A 20 -7.17 1.72 -9.50
N VAL A 21 -6.87 0.45 -9.63
CA VAL A 21 -7.44 -0.45 -10.65
C VAL A 21 -8.91 -0.72 -10.39
N LYS A 22 -9.72 -0.89 -11.45
CA LYS A 22 -11.17 -1.13 -11.34
C LYS A 22 -11.54 -2.30 -10.43
N SER A 23 -10.73 -3.35 -10.43
CA SER A 23 -10.96 -4.54 -9.59
C SER A 23 -10.90 -4.26 -8.09
N ASP A 24 -10.29 -3.17 -7.65
CA ASP A 24 -10.27 -2.77 -6.24
C ASP A 24 -11.68 -2.58 -5.69
N ALA A 25 -12.55 -1.89 -6.44
CA ALA A 25 -13.95 -1.67 -6.02
C ALA A 25 -14.86 -2.84 -6.39
N THR A 26 -14.61 -3.54 -7.53
CA THR A 26 -15.55 -4.52 -8.04
C THR A 26 -15.34 -5.94 -7.51
N TYR A 27 -14.14 -6.26 -7.05
CA TYR A 27 -13.80 -7.59 -6.57
C TYR A 27 -13.09 -7.56 -5.20
N VAL A 28 -12.00 -6.79 -5.06
CA VAL A 28 -11.13 -6.81 -3.87
C VAL A 28 -11.88 -6.35 -2.63
N ALA A 29 -12.41 -5.13 -2.64
CA ALA A 29 -13.06 -4.55 -1.47
C ALA A 29 -14.29 -5.38 -1.00
N PRO A 30 -15.20 -5.86 -1.88
CA PRO A 30 -16.27 -6.76 -1.48
C PRO A 30 -15.78 -8.05 -0.81
N LEU A 31 -14.69 -8.64 -1.34
CA LEU A 31 -14.12 -9.85 -0.75
C LEU A 31 -13.51 -9.56 0.62
N LEU A 32 -12.68 -8.54 0.77
CA LEU A 32 -12.08 -8.17 2.06
C LEU A 32 -13.13 -7.85 3.14
N LYS A 33 -14.20 -7.13 2.77
CA LYS A 33 -15.33 -6.85 3.68
C LYS A 33 -15.98 -8.11 4.21
N LYS A 34 -16.14 -9.15 3.39
CA LYS A 34 -16.71 -10.43 3.79
C LYS A 34 -15.91 -11.09 4.90
N TYR A 35 -14.59 -10.90 4.92
CA TYR A 35 -13.69 -11.47 5.94
C TYR A 35 -13.40 -10.50 7.09
N GLY A 36 -13.92 -9.28 7.05
CA GLY A 36 -13.64 -8.26 8.06
C GLY A 36 -12.21 -7.70 7.99
N PHE A 37 -11.56 -7.84 6.85
CA PHE A 37 -10.20 -7.37 6.61
C PHE A 37 -10.17 -5.91 6.14
N ASN A 38 -9.10 -5.19 6.48
CA ASN A 38 -8.86 -3.83 6.03
C ASN A 38 -7.67 -3.80 5.05
N ALA A 39 -7.56 -2.71 4.27
CA ALA A 39 -6.49 -2.50 3.30
C ALA A 39 -6.31 -1.03 2.98
N THR A 40 -5.18 -0.69 2.35
CA THR A 40 -4.91 0.62 1.78
C THR A 40 -4.94 0.55 0.26
N PHE A 41 -5.71 1.45 -0.36
CA PHE A 41 -5.74 1.66 -1.80
C PHE A 41 -4.98 2.95 -2.14
N TYR A 42 -3.86 2.83 -2.83
CA TYR A 42 -3.02 3.95 -3.22
C TYR A 42 -3.44 4.47 -4.59
N ILE A 43 -3.90 5.72 -4.62
CA ILE A 43 -4.54 6.32 -5.80
C ILE A 43 -3.58 7.26 -6.52
N THR A 44 -3.46 7.05 -7.83
CA THR A 44 -2.82 7.96 -8.79
C THR A 44 -3.80 8.38 -9.87
N GLU A 45 -3.57 9.53 -10.53
CA GLU A 45 -4.26 9.92 -11.78
C GLU A 45 -3.39 9.67 -13.02
N GLY A 46 -2.20 9.06 -12.85
CA GLY A 46 -1.39 8.53 -13.93
C GLY A 46 -2.02 7.29 -14.59
N LEU A 47 -1.28 6.62 -15.47
CA LEU A 47 -1.63 5.31 -16.05
C LEU A 47 -3.01 5.26 -16.74
N ASN A 48 -3.45 6.35 -17.37
CA ASN A 48 -4.77 6.50 -17.97
C ASN A 48 -5.97 6.48 -16.98
N PHE A 49 -5.73 6.65 -15.70
CA PHE A 49 -6.78 6.65 -14.66
C PHE A 49 -7.96 7.57 -15.00
N LEU A 50 -7.73 8.75 -15.56
CA LEU A 50 -8.83 9.68 -15.91
C LEU A 50 -9.60 9.29 -17.18
N GLN A 51 -9.00 8.55 -18.10
CA GLN A 51 -9.51 8.24 -19.43
C GLN A 51 -10.19 6.87 -19.49
N ASP A 52 -9.58 5.85 -18.92
CA ASP A 52 -10.06 4.47 -19.01
C ASP A 52 -10.82 4.05 -17.74
N LYS A 53 -12.14 4.20 -17.78
CA LYS A 53 -13.01 3.83 -16.63
C LYS A 53 -13.46 2.37 -16.64
N ASP A 54 -13.12 1.63 -17.65
CA ASP A 54 -13.31 0.17 -17.65
C ASP A 54 -12.20 -0.53 -16.87
N ARG A 55 -11.01 0.07 -16.81
CA ARG A 55 -9.82 -0.50 -16.16
C ARG A 55 -9.43 0.17 -14.85
N TYR A 56 -9.76 1.45 -14.67
CA TYR A 56 -9.42 2.22 -13.48
C TYR A 56 -10.67 2.73 -12.75
N LEU A 57 -10.51 2.97 -11.46
CA LEU A 57 -11.55 3.53 -10.60
C LEU A 57 -12.03 4.90 -11.10
N THR A 58 -13.28 5.22 -10.84
CA THR A 58 -13.76 6.58 -10.77
C THR A 58 -13.49 7.17 -9.38
N TRP A 59 -13.47 8.49 -9.25
CA TRP A 59 -13.37 9.14 -7.93
C TRP A 59 -14.59 8.87 -7.04
N GLU A 60 -15.74 8.55 -7.61
CA GLU A 60 -16.93 8.09 -6.90
C GLU A 60 -16.71 6.70 -6.28
N GLU A 61 -16.07 5.79 -7.01
CA GLU A 61 -15.69 4.46 -6.49
C GLU A 61 -14.60 4.58 -5.42
N VAL A 62 -13.61 5.47 -5.60
CA VAL A 62 -12.60 5.75 -4.56
C VAL A 62 -13.28 6.24 -3.27
N ARG A 63 -14.26 7.15 -3.38
CA ARG A 63 -15.07 7.57 -2.23
C ARG A 63 -15.85 6.38 -1.63
N GLY A 64 -16.40 5.51 -2.46
CA GLY A 64 -17.08 4.30 -1.99
C GLY A 64 -16.17 3.36 -1.20
N LEU A 65 -14.89 3.26 -1.55
CA LEU A 65 -13.88 2.50 -0.78
C LEU A 65 -13.67 3.15 0.61
N ASP A 66 -13.52 4.47 0.69
CA ASP A 66 -13.39 5.19 1.96
C ASP A 66 -14.64 5.03 2.84
N GLU A 67 -15.84 5.21 2.27
CA GLU A 67 -17.12 5.01 2.98
C GLU A 67 -17.31 3.56 3.47
N ALA A 68 -16.69 2.59 2.80
CA ALA A 68 -16.64 1.20 3.23
C ALA A 68 -15.62 0.96 4.37
N GLY A 69 -14.82 1.96 4.74
CA GLY A 69 -13.86 1.91 5.85
C GLY A 69 -12.43 1.58 5.46
N PHE A 70 -12.14 1.42 4.17
CA PHE A 70 -10.78 1.23 3.65
C PHE A 70 -9.98 2.53 3.71
N GLU A 71 -8.67 2.42 3.69
CA GLU A 71 -7.80 3.58 3.60
C GLU A 71 -7.54 3.97 2.14
N ILE A 72 -7.60 5.28 1.87
CA ILE A 72 -7.14 5.88 0.63
C ILE A 72 -5.79 6.53 0.87
N GLY A 73 -4.75 6.02 0.21
CA GLY A 73 -3.39 6.54 0.27
C GLY A 73 -3.01 7.33 -0.98
N ASN A 74 -1.94 8.12 -0.87
CA ASN A 74 -1.44 8.95 -1.97
C ASN A 74 -0.37 8.20 -2.79
N HIS A 75 -0.53 8.17 -4.12
CA HIS A 75 0.42 7.53 -5.05
C HIS A 75 0.90 8.50 -6.14
N THR A 76 0.98 9.77 -5.83
CA THR A 76 1.25 10.90 -6.73
C THR A 76 0.18 11.10 -7.82
N ARG A 77 0.20 12.27 -8.46
CA ARG A 77 -0.69 12.53 -9.58
C ARG A 77 -0.32 11.77 -10.84
N HIS A 78 0.98 11.76 -11.20
CA HIS A 78 1.43 11.32 -12.53
C HIS A 78 2.11 9.95 -12.53
N HIS A 79 2.24 9.29 -11.38
CA HIS A 79 2.94 8.01 -11.22
C HIS A 79 4.37 8.03 -11.78
N LYS A 80 5.07 9.17 -11.63
CA LYS A 80 6.47 9.31 -12.03
C LYS A 80 7.41 8.86 -10.93
N ASP A 81 8.59 8.39 -11.33
CA ASP A 81 9.70 8.17 -10.41
C ASP A 81 10.00 9.46 -9.61
N VAL A 82 9.81 9.39 -8.30
CA VAL A 82 9.97 10.54 -7.39
C VAL A 82 11.41 11.06 -7.34
N CYS A 83 12.39 10.24 -7.68
CA CYS A 83 13.81 10.62 -7.69
C CYS A 83 14.20 11.40 -8.95
N THR A 84 13.34 11.44 -9.96
CA THR A 84 13.56 12.20 -11.20
C THR A 84 12.80 13.53 -11.24
N GLN A 85 11.96 13.77 -10.24
CA GLN A 85 11.17 15.00 -10.10
C GLN A 85 11.94 16.05 -9.29
N SER A 86 11.71 17.33 -9.58
CA SER A 86 12.09 18.36 -8.64
C SER A 86 11.20 18.29 -7.39
N ARG A 87 11.67 18.91 -6.32
CA ARG A 87 10.91 19.00 -5.06
C ARG A 87 9.54 19.62 -5.26
N GLU A 88 9.47 20.69 -6.06
CA GLU A 88 8.25 21.42 -6.36
C GLU A 88 7.27 20.57 -7.17
N GLU A 89 7.76 19.78 -8.12
CA GLU A 89 6.95 18.85 -8.91
C GLU A 89 6.34 17.76 -8.03
N LEU A 90 7.16 17.14 -7.16
CA LEU A 90 6.66 16.13 -6.23
C LEU A 90 5.62 16.70 -5.28
N ILE A 91 5.85 17.88 -4.70
CA ILE A 91 4.86 18.54 -3.84
C ILE A 91 3.56 18.82 -4.62
N ALA A 92 3.65 19.30 -5.86
CA ALA A 92 2.48 19.56 -6.67
C ALA A 92 1.67 18.29 -6.96
N ASP A 93 2.34 17.16 -7.21
CA ASP A 93 1.72 15.85 -7.44
C ASP A 93 0.99 15.35 -6.19
N LEU A 94 1.61 15.44 -5.02
CA LEU A 94 1.00 15.06 -3.74
C LEU A 94 -0.23 15.92 -3.44
N VAL A 95 -0.08 17.26 -3.52
CA VAL A 95 -1.17 18.22 -3.27
C VAL A 95 -2.34 18.02 -4.22
N HIS A 96 -2.09 17.57 -5.46
CA HIS A 96 -3.15 17.30 -6.39
C HIS A 96 -4.08 16.18 -5.89
N ILE A 97 -3.54 15.06 -5.47
CA ILE A 97 -4.32 13.94 -4.91
C ILE A 97 -5.03 14.37 -3.62
N ASP A 98 -4.36 15.11 -2.72
CA ASP A 98 -4.98 15.66 -1.52
C ASP A 98 -6.24 16.49 -1.85
N ARG A 99 -6.14 17.37 -2.85
CA ARG A 99 -7.27 18.20 -3.32
C ARG A 99 -8.39 17.37 -3.94
N ARG A 100 -8.07 16.30 -4.64
CA ARG A 100 -9.06 15.38 -5.21
C ARG A 100 -9.83 14.67 -4.11
N CYS A 101 -9.12 14.13 -3.11
CA CYS A 101 -9.73 13.53 -1.93
C CYS A 101 -10.65 14.53 -1.22
N GLN A 102 -10.15 15.73 -0.91
CA GLN A 102 -10.94 16.76 -0.27
C GLN A 102 -12.21 17.14 -1.07
N ALA A 103 -12.09 17.29 -2.40
CA ALA A 103 -13.23 17.61 -3.26
C ALA A 103 -14.29 16.49 -3.30
N LYS A 104 -13.95 15.28 -2.92
CA LYS A 104 -14.85 14.12 -2.83
C LYS A 104 -15.31 13.81 -1.41
N GLY A 105 -14.88 14.58 -0.41
CA GLY A 105 -15.19 14.35 0.99
C GLY A 105 -14.44 13.18 1.61
N ILE A 106 -13.37 12.72 0.96
CA ILE A 106 -12.44 11.70 1.47
C ILE A 106 -11.44 12.40 2.41
N PRO A 107 -11.07 11.83 3.55
CA PRO A 107 -9.99 12.34 4.40
C PRO A 107 -8.71 12.56 3.61
N LEU A 108 -7.88 13.52 4.03
CA LEU A 108 -6.57 13.71 3.42
C LEU A 108 -5.73 12.44 3.62
N PRO A 109 -5.05 11.95 2.56
CA PRO A 109 -4.16 10.81 2.69
C PRO A 109 -3.04 11.06 3.70
N GLU A 110 -2.92 10.17 4.69
CA GLU A 110 -1.85 10.22 5.70
C GLU A 110 -0.73 9.22 5.38
N THR A 111 -0.92 8.38 4.37
CA THR A 111 0.05 7.39 3.94
C THR A 111 0.36 7.54 2.44
N PHE A 112 1.57 7.11 2.09
CA PHE A 112 2.12 7.25 0.75
C PHE A 112 2.68 5.92 0.24
N CYS A 113 2.60 5.70 -1.07
CA CYS A 113 3.33 4.66 -1.77
C CYS A 113 4.23 5.27 -2.84
N TYR A 114 5.49 4.84 -2.88
CA TYR A 114 6.45 5.29 -3.87
C TYR A 114 6.16 4.67 -5.23
N PRO A 115 5.82 5.47 -6.29
CA PRO A 115 5.63 4.96 -7.65
C PRO A 115 6.85 4.21 -8.16
N GLY A 116 6.62 3.03 -8.76
CA GLY A 116 7.69 2.16 -9.24
C GLY A 116 8.69 1.74 -8.15
N TYR A 117 8.30 1.88 -6.87
CA TYR A 117 9.11 1.60 -5.67
C TYR A 117 10.35 2.49 -5.48
N SER A 118 10.58 3.45 -6.39
CA SER A 118 11.72 4.35 -6.35
C SER A 118 11.65 5.32 -5.19
N ASN A 119 12.72 5.44 -4.43
CA ASN A 119 12.79 6.32 -3.27
C ASN A 119 14.18 6.95 -3.15
N CYS A 120 14.22 8.18 -2.66
CA CYS A 120 15.45 8.93 -2.44
C CYS A 120 15.31 9.86 -1.22
N PRO A 121 16.42 10.32 -0.64
CA PRO A 121 16.38 11.18 0.55
C PRO A 121 15.49 12.41 0.37
N GLU A 122 15.55 13.07 -0.78
CA GLU A 122 14.74 14.26 -1.09
C GLU A 122 13.24 13.97 -1.01
N ALA A 123 12.80 12.83 -1.55
CA ALA A 123 11.39 12.43 -1.48
C ALA A 123 10.98 12.13 -0.03
N VAL A 124 11.84 11.50 0.76
CA VAL A 124 11.58 11.25 2.20
C VAL A 124 11.43 12.57 2.95
N ASP A 125 12.28 13.56 2.68
CA ASP A 125 12.22 14.89 3.30
C ASP A 125 10.90 15.61 2.93
N VAL A 126 10.48 15.53 1.66
CA VAL A 126 9.19 16.09 1.22
C VAL A 126 8.02 15.44 1.95
N LEU A 127 8.00 14.11 2.06
CA LEU A 127 6.93 13.40 2.78
C LEU A 127 6.92 13.76 4.27
N ALA A 128 8.09 13.88 4.88
CA ALA A 128 8.27 14.29 6.27
C ALA A 128 7.69 15.69 6.53
N GLU A 129 8.03 16.67 5.71
CA GLU A 129 7.53 18.05 5.81
C GLU A 129 6.01 18.12 5.54
N ARG A 130 5.49 17.27 4.66
CA ARG A 130 4.07 17.13 4.40
C ARG A 130 3.32 16.35 5.48
N GLN A 131 4.02 15.85 6.50
CA GLN A 131 3.48 15.15 7.66
C GLN A 131 2.80 13.80 7.32
N PHE A 132 3.28 13.12 6.29
CA PHE A 132 2.89 11.73 6.08
C PHE A 132 3.33 10.88 7.28
N LEU A 133 2.47 9.99 7.75
CA LEU A 133 2.73 9.14 8.91
C LEU A 133 3.57 7.93 8.54
N PHE A 134 3.23 7.34 7.40
CA PHE A 134 3.87 6.14 6.87
C PHE A 134 4.02 6.22 5.35
N ALA A 135 5.09 5.62 4.82
CA ALA A 135 5.25 5.47 3.39
C ALA A 135 5.84 4.10 3.04
N ARG A 136 5.22 3.40 2.08
CA ARG A 136 5.65 2.08 1.61
C ARG A 136 6.50 2.23 0.36
N ARG A 137 7.67 1.62 0.40
CA ARG A 137 8.57 1.41 -0.74
C ARG A 137 8.47 -0.04 -1.22
N GLY A 138 9.21 -0.36 -2.27
CA GLY A 138 9.34 -1.73 -2.75
C GLY A 138 10.20 -2.63 -1.86
N MET A 139 10.55 -3.76 -2.40
CA MET A 139 11.45 -4.72 -1.79
C MET A 139 12.89 -4.20 -1.79
N ALA A 140 13.71 -4.65 -0.86
CA ALA A 140 15.14 -4.37 -0.85
C ALA A 140 15.95 -5.65 -0.64
N PRO A 141 17.01 -5.89 -1.43
CA PRO A 141 17.39 -5.09 -2.59
C PRO A 141 16.28 -5.12 -3.64
N GLU A 142 16.08 -4.00 -4.33
CA GLU A 142 15.04 -3.85 -5.33
C GLU A 142 15.09 -4.98 -6.34
N TYR A 143 14.01 -5.72 -6.45
CA TYR A 143 13.82 -6.86 -7.32
C TYR A 143 14.93 -7.92 -7.21
N PRO A 144 14.62 -9.10 -6.72
CA PRO A 144 15.45 -10.24 -7.04
C PRO A 144 15.31 -10.49 -8.55
N TYR A 145 16.32 -10.09 -9.31
CA TYR A 145 16.40 -10.28 -10.76
C TYR A 145 16.47 -11.77 -11.16
N HIS A 146 16.16 -12.70 -10.28
CA HIS A 146 16.43 -14.12 -10.42
C HIS A 146 15.20 -15.02 -10.32
N ASN A 147 14.01 -14.58 -10.73
CA ASN A 147 12.76 -15.36 -10.67
C ASN A 147 12.36 -15.87 -9.27
N GLU A 148 12.81 -15.22 -8.22
CA GLU A 148 12.55 -15.65 -6.83
C GLU A 148 11.22 -15.12 -6.27
N GLY A 149 10.25 -14.82 -7.10
CA GLY A 149 9.02 -14.17 -6.65
C GLY A 149 9.29 -12.79 -6.02
N GLY A 150 8.30 -12.03 -5.73
CA GLY A 150 8.45 -10.70 -5.14
C GLY A 150 8.75 -10.72 -3.63
N ARG A 151 9.78 -11.41 -3.16
CA ARG A 151 10.16 -11.52 -1.75
C ARG A 151 11.02 -10.36 -1.30
N GLY A 152 10.65 -9.73 -0.18
CA GLY A 152 11.40 -8.65 0.46
C GLY A 152 11.43 -8.82 1.98
N PRO A 153 12.10 -7.92 2.73
CA PRO A 153 12.15 -8.01 4.17
C PRO A 153 10.78 -7.67 4.79
N ALA A 154 10.46 -8.30 5.92
CA ALA A 154 9.35 -7.85 6.75
C ALA A 154 9.65 -6.46 7.34
N TYR A 155 8.62 -5.69 7.59
CA TYR A 155 8.75 -4.41 8.26
C TYR A 155 9.08 -4.62 9.74
N ASN A 156 10.27 -4.23 10.15
CA ASN A 156 10.69 -4.18 11.54
C ASN A 156 10.74 -2.71 12.01
N PRO A 157 9.82 -2.28 12.90
CA PRO A 157 9.75 -0.87 13.32
C PRO A 157 10.98 -0.35 14.08
N THR A 158 11.84 -1.24 14.56
CA THR A 158 13.09 -0.86 15.23
C THR A 158 14.26 -0.66 14.28
N GLN A 159 14.12 -1.10 13.02
CA GLN A 159 15.18 -1.08 12.00
C GLN A 159 14.83 -0.22 10.79
N HIS A 160 13.54 -0.14 10.43
CA HIS A 160 13.09 0.56 9.25
C HIS A 160 12.44 1.90 9.59
N HIS A 161 12.74 2.90 8.79
CA HIS A 161 12.12 4.22 8.91
C HIS A 161 10.63 4.16 8.54
N PRO A 162 9.71 4.83 9.28
CA PRO A 162 8.27 4.79 8.97
C PRO A 162 7.90 5.30 7.56
N LEU A 163 8.71 6.19 6.99
CA LEU A 163 8.54 6.65 5.60
C LEU A 163 9.30 5.80 4.56
N LEU A 164 9.81 4.61 4.96
CA LEU A 164 10.50 3.66 4.08
C LEU A 164 10.13 2.21 4.44
N ILE A 165 8.85 1.96 4.69
CA ILE A 165 8.33 0.62 4.99
C ILE A 165 8.57 -0.30 3.79
N PRO A 166 9.28 -1.42 3.95
CA PRO A 166 9.52 -2.35 2.85
C PRO A 166 8.26 -3.14 2.50
N THR A 167 8.12 -3.52 1.25
CA THR A 167 7.22 -4.59 0.81
C THR A 167 7.84 -5.94 1.15
N THR A 168 7.12 -6.79 1.89
CA THR A 168 7.55 -8.16 2.22
C THR A 168 7.25 -9.12 1.08
N GLY A 169 6.09 -8.94 0.44
CA GLY A 169 5.65 -9.72 -0.69
C GLY A 169 4.95 -8.86 -1.74
N ALA A 170 5.38 -8.94 -3.00
CA ALA A 170 4.73 -8.30 -4.13
C ALA A 170 4.15 -9.36 -5.07
N SER A 171 2.83 -9.38 -5.20
CA SER A 171 2.13 -10.32 -6.04
C SER A 171 2.32 -10.01 -7.53
N GLY A 172 2.43 -11.04 -8.34
CA GLY A 172 2.59 -10.98 -9.78
C GLY A 172 2.67 -12.39 -10.37
N PRO A 173 2.87 -12.54 -11.69
CA PRO A 173 2.85 -13.84 -12.38
C PRO A 173 3.87 -14.87 -11.83
N ASN A 174 4.97 -14.39 -11.27
CA ASN A 174 6.03 -15.24 -10.70
C ASN A 174 5.90 -15.42 -9.17
N TRP A 175 4.86 -14.84 -8.57
CA TRP A 175 4.55 -14.98 -7.15
C TRP A 175 3.70 -16.24 -6.93
N THR A 176 4.28 -17.20 -6.25
CA THR A 176 3.62 -18.50 -5.98
C THR A 176 2.88 -18.49 -4.64
N TYR A 177 2.07 -19.51 -4.41
CA TYR A 177 1.44 -19.73 -3.11
C TYR A 177 2.49 -19.94 -2.00
N ASP A 178 3.59 -20.61 -2.30
CA ASP A 178 4.68 -20.79 -1.34
C ASP A 178 5.38 -19.48 -0.98
N ASP A 179 5.50 -18.54 -1.94
CA ASP A 179 6.01 -17.19 -1.67
C ASP A 179 5.07 -16.42 -0.75
N PHE A 180 3.76 -16.54 -0.96
CA PHE A 180 2.76 -15.93 -0.10
C PHE A 180 2.84 -16.49 1.34
N ILE A 181 2.86 -17.81 1.50
CA ILE A 181 3.00 -18.44 2.83
C ILE A 181 4.28 -17.97 3.49
N TRP A 182 5.40 -18.01 2.76
CA TRP A 182 6.68 -17.51 3.26
C TRP A 182 6.58 -16.07 3.77
N ALA A 183 5.93 -15.18 3.02
CA ALA A 183 5.77 -13.78 3.43
C ALA A 183 4.92 -13.65 4.70
N VAL A 184 3.80 -14.40 4.80
CA VAL A 184 2.95 -14.39 6.00
C VAL A 184 3.73 -14.89 7.23
N GLU A 185 4.59 -15.88 7.06
CA GLU A 185 5.40 -16.43 8.16
C GLU A 185 6.50 -15.49 8.65
N GLN A 186 6.85 -14.43 7.88
CA GLN A 186 7.78 -13.39 8.36
C GLN A 186 7.16 -12.48 9.44
N ALA A 187 5.83 -12.44 9.58
CA ALA A 187 5.12 -11.63 10.57
C ALA A 187 5.18 -12.28 11.96
N ARG A 188 6.37 -12.31 12.55
CA ARG A 188 6.66 -12.89 13.88
C ARG A 188 7.67 -12.04 14.62
N ASP A 189 7.73 -12.17 15.93
CA ASP A 189 8.74 -11.54 16.79
C ASP A 189 8.81 -10.01 16.61
N GLY A 190 7.63 -9.38 16.48
CA GLY A 190 7.52 -7.93 16.31
C GLY A 190 7.77 -7.43 14.88
N ASN A 191 7.94 -8.33 13.90
CA ASN A 191 7.94 -7.99 12.49
C ASN A 191 6.52 -8.00 11.92
N ILE A 192 6.28 -7.18 10.91
CA ILE A 192 5.00 -6.99 10.23
C ILE A 192 5.18 -7.34 8.75
N THR A 193 4.30 -8.16 8.22
CA THR A 193 4.30 -8.46 6.79
C THR A 193 3.48 -7.42 6.03
N VAL A 194 4.07 -6.84 4.99
CA VAL A 194 3.43 -5.89 4.08
C VAL A 194 3.31 -6.54 2.71
N LEU A 195 2.08 -6.78 2.28
CA LEU A 195 1.77 -7.39 0.98
C LEU A 195 1.31 -6.33 0.00
N THR A 196 1.87 -6.36 -1.20
CA THR A 196 1.55 -5.44 -2.29
C THR A 196 0.89 -6.19 -3.42
N PHE A 197 -0.24 -5.67 -3.83
CA PHE A 197 -1.00 -6.07 -5.01
C PHE A 197 -1.23 -4.86 -5.92
N HIS A 198 -1.58 -5.12 -7.16
CA HIS A 198 -2.14 -4.15 -8.08
C HIS A 198 -3.57 -4.60 -8.41
N GLY A 199 -3.94 -4.76 -9.68
CA GLY A 199 -5.26 -5.26 -10.02
C GLY A 199 -5.47 -6.77 -9.78
N VAL A 200 -6.68 -7.13 -9.38
CA VAL A 200 -7.16 -8.51 -9.20
C VAL A 200 -8.47 -8.71 -10.00
N PRO A 201 -8.38 -8.89 -11.34
CA PRO A 201 -7.19 -8.89 -12.20
C PRO A 201 -6.66 -7.49 -12.53
N ASP A 202 -5.38 -7.41 -12.93
CA ASP A 202 -4.80 -6.27 -13.64
C ASP A 202 -4.55 -6.67 -15.11
N LEU A 203 -5.34 -6.12 -16.01
CA LEU A 203 -5.27 -6.45 -17.43
C LEU A 203 -4.32 -5.54 -18.22
N ASP A 204 -3.94 -4.40 -17.64
CA ASP A 204 -3.03 -3.45 -18.28
C ASP A 204 -1.56 -3.72 -17.91
N HIS A 205 -1.33 -4.26 -16.71
CA HIS A 205 0.00 -4.49 -16.16
C HIS A 205 0.22 -5.97 -15.86
N PRO A 206 0.38 -6.83 -16.88
CA PRO A 206 0.47 -8.28 -16.69
C PRO A 206 1.64 -8.74 -15.81
N TRP A 207 2.65 -7.90 -15.60
CA TRP A 207 3.80 -8.19 -14.74
C TRP A 207 3.52 -8.04 -13.24
N VAL A 208 2.40 -7.42 -12.84
CA VAL A 208 1.93 -7.27 -11.45
C VAL A 208 0.52 -7.81 -11.26
N HIS A 209 0.02 -8.52 -12.25
CA HIS A 209 -1.30 -9.12 -12.27
C HIS A 209 -1.44 -10.21 -11.20
N THR A 210 -2.58 -10.24 -10.55
CA THR A 210 -2.99 -11.33 -9.66
C THR A 210 -4.32 -11.93 -10.14
N GLU A 211 -4.36 -13.25 -10.32
CA GLU A 211 -5.60 -13.95 -10.67
C GLU A 211 -6.60 -13.91 -9.52
N PRO A 212 -7.90 -13.65 -9.77
CA PRO A 212 -8.94 -13.59 -8.74
C PRO A 212 -9.02 -14.83 -7.85
N ASP A 213 -8.95 -16.03 -8.42
CA ASP A 213 -9.00 -17.29 -7.66
C ASP A 213 -7.77 -17.48 -6.78
N THR A 214 -6.60 -17.07 -7.27
CA THR A 214 -5.36 -17.07 -6.50
C THR A 214 -5.46 -16.10 -5.34
N PHE A 215 -5.92 -14.86 -5.58
CA PHE A 215 -6.13 -13.88 -4.53
C PHE A 215 -7.13 -14.37 -3.48
N LYS A 216 -8.24 -14.98 -3.92
CA LYS A 216 -9.20 -15.57 -3.00
C LYS A 216 -8.55 -16.64 -2.10
N THR A 217 -7.70 -17.48 -2.65
CA THR A 217 -6.95 -18.50 -1.87
C THR A 217 -6.06 -17.85 -0.81
N TYR A 218 -5.42 -16.71 -1.12
CA TYR A 218 -4.63 -15.94 -0.14
C TYR A 218 -5.50 -15.40 1.00
N ILE A 219 -6.67 -14.84 0.67
CA ILE A 219 -7.59 -14.30 1.68
C ILE A 219 -8.19 -15.39 2.55
N ASP A 220 -8.56 -16.54 1.96
CA ASP A 220 -9.00 -17.72 2.72
C ASP A 220 -7.92 -18.15 3.72
N TYR A 221 -6.66 -18.27 3.28
CA TYR A 221 -5.54 -18.63 4.16
C TYR A 221 -5.36 -17.64 5.32
N LEU A 222 -5.39 -16.33 5.07
CA LEU A 222 -5.26 -15.33 6.13
C LEU A 222 -6.37 -15.48 7.18
N HIS A 223 -7.58 -15.78 6.74
CA HIS A 223 -8.71 -15.99 7.64
C HIS A 223 -8.60 -17.30 8.43
N GLU A 224 -8.28 -18.41 7.77
CA GLU A 224 -8.16 -19.73 8.39
C GLU A 224 -7.01 -19.82 9.41
N HIS A 225 -6.02 -18.92 9.29
CA HIS A 225 -4.88 -18.87 10.19
C HIS A 225 -4.94 -17.70 11.20
N ASP A 226 -6.13 -17.12 11.41
CA ASP A 226 -6.38 -16.04 12.37
C ASP A 226 -5.39 -14.86 12.23
N CYS A 227 -5.04 -14.48 10.99
CA CYS A 227 -4.19 -13.33 10.73
C CYS A 227 -4.93 -12.02 11.07
N THR A 228 -4.24 -11.08 11.71
CA THR A 228 -4.72 -9.71 11.88
C THR A 228 -4.39 -8.93 10.61
N VAL A 229 -5.42 -8.52 9.85
CA VAL A 229 -5.24 -7.86 8.54
C VAL A 229 -5.72 -6.42 8.61
N ILE A 230 -4.80 -5.48 8.36
CA ILE A 230 -5.02 -4.05 8.58
C ILE A 230 -4.59 -3.20 7.36
N ALA A 231 -5.03 -1.94 7.35
CA ALA A 231 -4.51 -0.90 6.47
C ALA A 231 -3.20 -0.30 7.02
N VAL A 232 -2.46 0.44 6.19
CA VAL A 232 -1.20 1.09 6.59
C VAL A 232 -1.43 2.14 7.69
N ARG A 233 -2.51 2.94 7.63
CA ARG A 233 -2.84 3.90 8.69
C ARG A 233 -3.03 3.24 10.06
N ASP A 234 -3.52 1.99 10.08
CA ASP A 234 -3.78 1.25 11.31
C ASP A 234 -2.50 0.83 12.05
N LEU A 235 -1.34 0.91 11.37
CA LEU A 235 -0.03 0.72 12.00
C LEU A 235 0.19 1.66 13.18
N ASP A 236 -0.41 2.85 13.21
CA ASP A 236 -0.31 3.79 14.34
C ASP A 236 -0.84 3.20 15.67
N GLN A 237 -1.59 2.11 15.62
CA GLN A 237 -1.98 1.37 16.83
C GLN A 237 -0.82 0.60 17.45
N TYR A 238 0.18 0.21 16.67
CA TYR A 238 1.26 -0.70 17.04
C TYR A 238 2.63 -0.02 17.03
N VAL A 239 2.88 0.86 16.07
CA VAL A 239 4.19 1.49 15.86
C VAL A 239 4.11 3.01 15.89
N THR A 240 5.23 3.64 16.23
CA THR A 240 5.29 5.10 16.20
C THR A 240 5.37 5.58 14.75
N PRO A 241 4.38 6.35 14.27
CA PRO A 241 4.45 6.95 12.95
C PRO A 241 5.57 7.99 12.90
N PHE A 242 5.92 8.41 11.69
CA PHE A 242 6.79 9.57 11.54
C PHE A 242 6.08 10.80 12.12
N THR A 243 6.76 11.49 13.00
CA THR A 243 6.32 12.81 13.50
C THR A 243 7.45 13.79 13.27
N ALA A 244 7.24 14.76 12.37
CA ALA A 244 8.18 15.86 12.25
C ALA A 244 8.35 16.52 13.62
N ILE A 245 9.59 16.64 14.09
CA ILE A 245 9.89 17.39 15.31
C ILE A 245 9.45 18.83 15.03
N LYS A 246 8.41 19.29 15.72
CA LYS A 246 8.05 20.71 15.70
C LYS A 246 9.14 21.44 16.46
N ASN A 247 10.09 22.05 15.71
CA ASN A 247 11.03 23.03 16.26
C ASN A 247 10.31 24.33 16.58
#